data_3a6aeb4bd8902ff71203e389f3b0b997
#
_entry.id   3a6aeb4bd8902ff71203e389f3b0b997
#
_cell.length_a   1.000
_cell.length_b   1.000
_cell.length_c   1.000
_cell.angle_alpha   90.00
_cell.angle_beta   90.00
_cell.angle_gamma   90.00
#
_symmetry.space_group_name_H-M   'P 1'
#
loop_
_entity.id
_entity.type
_entity.pdbx_description
1 polymer ?
#
loop_
_entity_poly.entity_id
_entity_poly.type
_entity_poly.pdbx_seq_one_letter_code
_entity_poly.pdbx_strand_id
1 'polypeptide(L)'
;MSSETKQILTTDGIPLEISLKKAERKNKIKAFLLVAPLLLFLIITYIFPIGEMFTRSIDDKMITNMLPKTFKSMETWDGKELPPEEVFASFLSDFKILVDKKEHGKLAQRLNKEKNGFNTITKKLFRQVKRNKIDETQSIKEQIMKVHKRWRNVEYWQ
;
A
#
# COMPACT_ATOMS: atom_id res chain seq x y z
N MET A 1 -65.11 2.74 -17.09
CA MET A 1 -64.86 4.15 -17.47
C MET A 1 -63.34 4.30 -17.59
N SER A 2 -62.84 4.20 -18.84
CA SER A 2 -61.43 4.40 -19.14
C SER A 2 -61.18 5.90 -19.27
N SER A 3 -60.40 6.47 -18.32
CA SER A 3 -59.93 7.85 -18.42
C SER A 3 -58.83 7.90 -19.49
N GLU A 4 -59.23 8.27 -20.72
CA GLU A 4 -58.27 8.65 -21.75
C GLU A 4 -57.51 9.87 -21.28
N THR A 5 -56.24 9.65 -20.90
CA THR A 5 -55.28 10.71 -20.60
C THR A 5 -55.04 11.45 -21.92
N LYS A 6 -55.71 12.58 -22.14
CA LYS A 6 -55.52 13.45 -23.30
C LYS A 6 -54.06 13.87 -23.35
N GLN A 7 -53.26 13.23 -24.19
CA GLN A 7 -51.86 13.62 -24.40
C GLN A 7 -51.84 15.01 -25.06
N ILE A 8 -51.33 15.99 -24.36
CA ILE A 8 -51.14 17.32 -24.90
C ILE A 8 -49.93 17.25 -25.85
N LEU A 9 -50.23 17.49 -27.15
CA LEU A 9 -49.22 17.52 -28.20
C LEU A 9 -48.67 18.92 -28.35
N THR A 10 -47.37 19.06 -28.60
CA THR A 10 -46.75 20.32 -29.04
C THR A 10 -47.14 20.62 -30.48
N THR A 11 -46.87 21.88 -30.94
CA THR A 11 -47.13 22.34 -32.33
C THR A 11 -46.51 21.41 -33.39
N ASP A 12 -45.47 20.65 -33.03
CA ASP A 12 -44.72 19.72 -33.87
C ASP A 12 -45.23 18.27 -33.76
N GLY A 13 -46.38 18.02 -33.10
CA GLY A 13 -46.98 16.69 -32.97
C GLY A 13 -46.29 15.73 -32.00
N ILE A 14 -45.33 16.21 -31.22
CA ILE A 14 -44.58 15.41 -30.21
C ILE A 14 -45.30 15.53 -28.86
N PRO A 15 -45.46 14.44 -28.08
CA PRO A 15 -46.03 14.51 -26.75
C PRO A 15 -45.24 15.51 -25.87
N LEU A 16 -45.95 16.43 -25.21
CA LEU A 16 -45.36 17.49 -24.37
C LEU A 16 -44.39 16.93 -23.30
N GLU A 17 -44.68 15.79 -22.74
CA GLU A 17 -43.80 15.10 -21.77
C GLU A 17 -42.42 14.78 -22.34
N ILE A 18 -42.34 14.34 -23.59
CA ILE A 18 -41.07 13.98 -24.25
C ILE A 18 -40.24 15.24 -24.53
N SER A 19 -40.88 16.30 -24.99
CA SER A 19 -40.23 17.57 -25.27
C SER A 19 -39.72 18.25 -23.98
N LEU A 20 -40.50 18.21 -22.90
CA LEU A 20 -40.12 18.68 -21.59
C LEU A 20 -38.91 17.90 -21.02
N LYS A 21 -38.97 16.58 -21.02
CA LYS A 21 -37.85 15.73 -20.57
C LYS A 21 -36.58 15.99 -21.37
N LYS A 22 -36.71 16.21 -22.69
CA LYS A 22 -35.58 16.56 -23.57
C LYS A 22 -35.00 17.94 -23.26
N ALA A 23 -35.84 18.92 -23.00
CA ALA A 23 -35.47 20.27 -22.62
C ALA A 23 -34.79 20.30 -21.24
N GLU A 24 -35.36 19.62 -20.25
CA GLU A 24 -34.78 19.45 -18.92
C GLU A 24 -33.42 18.80 -18.98
N ARG A 25 -33.28 17.70 -19.74
CA ARG A 25 -31.98 17.02 -19.91
C ARG A 25 -30.93 17.94 -20.52
N LYS A 26 -31.30 18.71 -21.54
CA LYS A 26 -30.43 19.71 -22.16
C LYS A 26 -29.97 20.79 -21.14
N ASN A 27 -30.92 21.27 -20.35
CA ASN A 27 -30.60 22.29 -19.34
C ASN A 27 -29.74 21.75 -18.21
N LYS A 28 -29.98 20.51 -17.74
CA LYS A 28 -29.14 19.81 -16.77
C LYS A 28 -27.70 19.61 -17.29
N ILE A 29 -27.54 19.22 -18.56
CA ILE A 29 -26.21 19.07 -19.18
C ILE A 29 -25.49 20.42 -19.29
N LYS A 30 -26.19 21.49 -19.68
CA LYS A 30 -25.62 22.84 -19.75
C LYS A 30 -25.17 23.34 -18.37
N ALA A 31 -26.02 23.13 -17.34
CA ALA A 31 -25.67 23.47 -15.96
C ALA A 31 -24.46 22.66 -15.46
N PHE A 32 -24.44 21.35 -15.77
CA PHE A 32 -23.30 20.50 -15.42
C PHE A 32 -22.01 20.95 -16.13
N LEU A 33 -22.07 21.28 -17.43
CA LEU A 33 -20.93 21.78 -18.19
C LEU A 33 -20.38 23.11 -17.64
N LEU A 34 -21.24 23.95 -17.08
CA LEU A 34 -20.83 25.19 -16.46
C LEU A 34 -20.03 24.97 -15.15
N VAL A 35 -20.45 23.94 -14.37
CA VAL A 35 -19.81 23.59 -13.08
C VAL A 35 -18.64 22.62 -13.28
N ALA A 36 -18.63 21.88 -14.39
CA ALA A 36 -17.64 20.84 -14.68
C ALA A 36 -16.17 21.31 -14.56
N PRO A 37 -15.76 22.50 -15.06
CA PRO A 37 -14.39 22.94 -14.93
C PRO A 37 -13.94 23.12 -13.47
N LEU A 38 -14.82 23.69 -12.64
CA LEU A 38 -14.56 23.87 -11.21
C LEU A 38 -14.50 22.51 -10.49
N LEU A 39 -15.44 21.62 -10.80
CA LEU A 39 -15.49 20.29 -10.21
C LEU A 39 -14.28 19.44 -10.61
N LEU A 40 -13.85 19.53 -11.87
CA LEU A 40 -12.65 18.85 -12.37
C LEU A 40 -11.39 19.37 -11.65
N PHE A 41 -11.30 20.69 -11.46
CA PHE A 41 -10.21 21.28 -10.70
C PHE A 41 -10.16 20.76 -9.26
N LEU A 42 -11.31 20.67 -8.58
CA LEU A 42 -11.41 20.12 -7.23
C LEU A 42 -10.99 18.63 -7.18
N ILE A 43 -11.44 17.84 -8.16
CA ILE A 43 -11.08 16.42 -8.24
C ILE A 43 -9.57 16.26 -8.39
N ILE A 44 -8.95 16.99 -9.31
CA ILE A 44 -7.51 16.90 -9.55
C ILE A 44 -6.71 17.39 -8.34
N THR A 45 -7.12 18.50 -7.73
CA THR A 45 -6.33 19.13 -6.67
C THR A 45 -6.48 18.45 -5.31
N TYR A 46 -7.66 17.88 -5.01
CA TYR A 46 -7.96 17.31 -3.69
C TYR A 46 -8.15 15.79 -3.72
N ILE A 47 -8.98 15.27 -4.60
CA ILE A 47 -9.33 13.83 -4.59
C ILE A 47 -8.17 13.00 -5.08
N PHE A 48 -7.43 13.43 -6.10
CA PHE A 48 -6.30 12.68 -6.63
C PHE A 48 -5.18 12.51 -5.59
N PRO A 49 -4.68 13.57 -4.89
CA PRO A 49 -3.67 13.39 -3.85
C PRO A 49 -4.15 12.54 -2.67
N ILE A 50 -5.43 12.69 -2.27
CA ILE A 50 -6.01 11.87 -1.19
C ILE A 50 -6.05 10.40 -1.62
N GLY A 51 -6.47 10.10 -2.84
CA GLY A 51 -6.46 8.76 -3.41
C GLY A 51 -5.05 8.15 -3.48
N GLU A 52 -4.06 8.95 -3.84
CA GLU A 52 -2.65 8.52 -3.86
C GLU A 52 -2.12 8.23 -2.45
N MET A 53 -2.47 9.04 -1.47
CA MET A 53 -2.14 8.77 -0.07
C MET A 53 -2.81 7.49 0.44
N PHE A 54 -4.05 7.25 0.04
CA PHE A 54 -4.80 6.05 0.43
C PHE A 54 -4.20 4.78 -0.18
N THR A 55 -3.84 4.80 -1.47
CA THR A 55 -3.17 3.67 -2.11
C THR A 55 -1.80 3.38 -1.52
N ARG A 56 -1.04 4.40 -1.14
CA ARG A 56 0.24 4.24 -0.44
C ARG A 56 0.09 3.67 0.97
N SER A 57 -1.02 3.96 1.66
CA SER A 57 -1.32 3.42 2.99
C SER A 57 -1.66 1.93 2.97
N ILE A 58 -2.19 1.43 1.85
CA ILE A 58 -2.54 0.01 1.66
C ILE A 58 -1.35 -0.81 1.13
N ASP A 59 -0.25 -0.16 0.75
CA ASP A 59 0.90 -0.81 0.11
C ASP A 59 1.88 -1.47 1.11
N ASP A 60 1.33 -2.19 2.11
CA ASP A 60 2.08 -3.11 2.98
C ASP A 60 2.67 -4.30 2.19
N LYS A 61 2.19 -4.51 0.97
CA LYS A 61 2.73 -5.53 0.05
C LYS A 61 4.21 -5.33 -0.30
N MET A 62 4.74 -4.10 -0.14
CA MET A 62 6.15 -3.84 -0.43
C MET A 62 7.08 -4.66 0.48
N ILE A 63 6.83 -4.67 1.79
CA ILE A 63 7.67 -5.41 2.74
C ILE A 63 7.49 -6.91 2.55
N THR A 64 6.24 -7.38 2.39
CA THR A 64 5.92 -8.78 2.13
C THR A 64 6.60 -9.29 0.85
N ASN A 65 6.64 -8.49 -0.19
CA ASN A 65 7.34 -8.83 -1.44
C ASN A 65 8.88 -8.82 -1.29
N MET A 66 9.40 -8.00 -0.39
CA MET A 66 10.84 -7.94 -0.11
C MET A 66 11.32 -9.09 0.78
N LEU A 67 10.48 -9.57 1.68
CA LEU A 67 10.79 -10.58 2.70
C LEU A 67 9.81 -11.77 2.67
N PRO A 68 9.58 -12.43 1.52
CA PRO A 68 8.52 -13.43 1.38
C PRO A 68 8.71 -14.66 2.27
N LYS A 69 9.94 -15.15 2.41
CA LYS A 69 10.24 -16.31 3.27
C LYS A 69 10.10 -15.95 4.75
N THR A 70 10.54 -14.75 5.11
CA THR A 70 10.42 -14.23 6.47
C THR A 70 8.96 -14.15 6.89
N PHE A 71 8.09 -13.54 6.08
CA PHE A 71 6.67 -13.44 6.39
C PHE A 71 6.02 -14.80 6.53
N LYS A 72 6.32 -15.74 5.64
CA LYS A 72 5.80 -17.12 5.72
C LYS A 72 6.22 -17.81 7.02
N SER A 73 7.47 -17.66 7.45
CA SER A 73 7.94 -18.27 8.71
C SER A 73 7.43 -17.53 9.96
N MET A 74 6.98 -16.26 9.80
CA MET A 74 6.36 -15.50 10.89
C MET A 74 4.88 -15.85 11.13
N GLU A 75 4.19 -16.49 10.19
CA GLU A 75 2.79 -16.91 10.35
C GLU A 75 2.56 -17.83 11.54
N THR A 76 3.58 -18.61 11.92
CA THR A 76 3.53 -19.54 13.07
C THR A 76 4.00 -18.93 14.38
N TRP A 77 4.47 -17.67 14.35
CA TRP A 77 5.02 -16.99 15.52
C TRP A 77 3.95 -16.16 16.25
N ASP A 78 3.86 -16.33 17.58
CA ASP A 78 2.84 -15.68 18.41
C ASP A 78 3.15 -14.21 18.79
N GLY A 79 4.31 -13.69 18.41
CA GLY A 79 4.72 -12.30 18.67
C GLY A 79 5.08 -11.97 20.13
N LYS A 80 5.04 -12.92 21.07
CA LYS A 80 5.29 -12.63 22.51
C LYS A 80 6.76 -12.66 22.88
N GLU A 81 7.47 -13.64 22.34
CA GLU A 81 8.90 -13.83 22.58
C GLU A 81 9.69 -13.55 21.31
N LEU A 82 11.02 -13.58 21.41
CA LEU A 82 11.87 -13.47 20.21
C LEU A 82 11.57 -14.60 19.22
N PRO A 83 11.52 -14.30 17.92
CA PRO A 83 11.24 -15.30 16.91
C PRO A 83 12.14 -16.54 17.03
N PRO A 84 11.66 -17.70 16.58
CA PRO A 84 12.48 -18.93 16.52
C PRO A 84 13.61 -18.78 15.48
N GLU A 85 14.57 -19.68 15.53
CA GLU A 85 15.74 -19.73 14.61
C GLU A 85 15.34 -19.68 13.15
N GLU A 86 14.25 -20.36 12.79
CA GLU A 86 13.72 -20.46 11.43
C GLU A 86 13.38 -19.08 10.82
N VAL A 87 12.81 -18.18 11.63
CA VAL A 87 12.48 -16.81 11.19
C VAL A 87 13.75 -16.01 10.92
N PHE A 88 14.78 -16.15 11.76
CA PHE A 88 16.07 -15.50 11.55
C PHE A 88 16.78 -16.03 10.30
N ALA A 89 16.70 -17.34 10.05
CA ALA A 89 17.26 -17.95 8.85
C ALA A 89 16.55 -17.48 7.58
N SER A 90 15.22 -17.47 7.60
CA SER A 90 14.40 -16.93 6.50
C SER A 90 14.69 -15.47 6.24
N PHE A 91 14.79 -14.66 7.30
CA PHE A 91 15.16 -13.24 7.20
C PHE A 91 16.54 -13.03 6.58
N LEU A 92 17.55 -13.79 7.01
CA LEU A 92 18.88 -13.71 6.43
C LEU A 92 18.88 -14.07 4.95
N SER A 93 18.13 -15.13 4.58
CA SER A 93 18.00 -15.57 3.18
C SER A 93 17.41 -14.48 2.30
N ASP A 94 16.27 -13.88 2.72
CA ASP A 94 15.63 -12.79 2.00
C ASP A 94 16.53 -11.56 1.96
N PHE A 95 17.17 -11.25 3.07
CA PHE A 95 18.08 -10.09 3.16
C PHE A 95 19.29 -10.19 2.24
N LYS A 96 19.87 -11.39 2.05
CA LYS A 96 20.94 -11.64 1.07
C LYS A 96 20.47 -11.32 -0.34
N ILE A 97 19.27 -11.76 -0.72
CA ILE A 97 18.68 -11.44 -2.03
C ILE A 97 18.53 -9.91 -2.21
N LEU A 98 18.11 -9.21 -1.17
CA LEU A 98 17.97 -7.75 -1.20
C LEU A 98 19.33 -7.03 -1.29
N VAL A 99 20.37 -7.59 -0.69
CA VAL A 99 21.75 -7.08 -0.81
C VAL A 99 22.24 -7.22 -2.23
N ASP A 100 22.04 -8.37 -2.88
CA ASP A 100 22.43 -8.63 -4.26
C ASP A 100 21.68 -7.73 -5.25
N LYS A 101 20.38 -7.51 -5.02
CA LYS A 101 19.54 -6.58 -5.80
C LYS A 101 19.78 -5.10 -5.47
N LYS A 102 20.62 -4.78 -4.47
CA LYS A 102 20.86 -3.41 -3.96
C LYS A 102 19.60 -2.72 -3.40
N GLU A 103 18.62 -3.49 -2.94
CA GLU A 103 17.33 -3.00 -2.43
C GLU A 103 17.24 -2.96 -0.90
N HIS A 104 18.23 -3.47 -0.18
CA HIS A 104 18.31 -3.43 1.29
C HIS A 104 18.13 -2.03 1.89
N GLY A 105 18.53 -0.98 1.14
CA GLY A 105 18.32 0.41 1.56
C GLY A 105 16.83 0.82 1.55
N LYS A 106 16.07 0.36 0.58
CA LYS A 106 14.61 0.61 0.51
C LYS A 106 13.90 -0.06 1.68
N LEU A 107 14.26 -1.31 1.99
CA LEU A 107 13.75 -2.02 3.17
C LEU A 107 14.06 -1.26 4.45
N ALA A 108 15.33 -0.84 4.63
CA ALA A 108 15.75 -0.09 5.81
C ALA A 108 14.96 1.21 6.00
N GLN A 109 14.73 1.96 4.92
CA GLN A 109 13.97 3.20 4.95
C GLN A 109 12.50 2.95 5.29
N ARG A 110 11.89 1.90 4.73
CA ARG A 110 10.49 1.58 4.98
C ARG A 110 10.27 1.16 6.44
N LEU A 111 11.08 0.23 6.94
CA LEU A 111 11.02 -0.21 8.33
C LEU A 111 11.35 0.91 9.31
N ASN A 112 12.24 1.84 8.94
CA ASN A 112 12.59 2.97 9.80
C ASN A 112 11.46 4.00 9.95
N LYS A 113 10.46 4.00 9.06
CA LYS A 113 9.23 4.80 9.21
C LYS A 113 8.33 4.24 10.31
N GLU A 114 8.27 2.92 10.44
CA GLU A 114 7.47 2.26 11.48
C GLU A 114 8.19 2.37 12.85
N LYS A 115 9.47 2.06 12.87
CA LYS A 115 10.26 2.12 14.10
C LYS A 115 11.64 2.69 13.84
N ASN A 116 11.96 3.75 14.56
CA ASN A 116 13.25 4.42 14.41
C ASN A 116 14.43 3.49 14.79
N GLY A 117 15.45 3.51 13.98
CA GLY A 117 16.69 2.77 14.20
C GLY A 117 16.92 1.59 13.26
N PHE A 118 15.96 1.22 12.43
CA PHE A 118 16.14 0.19 11.41
C PHE A 118 17.25 0.52 10.42
N ASN A 119 17.44 1.78 10.05
CA ASN A 119 18.57 2.18 9.19
C ASN A 119 19.93 1.77 9.78
N THR A 120 20.11 1.89 11.08
CA THR A 120 21.38 1.56 11.74
C THR A 120 21.61 0.06 11.79
N ILE A 121 20.58 -0.71 12.20
CA ILE A 121 20.72 -2.17 12.34
C ILE A 121 20.85 -2.86 11.00
N THR A 122 20.08 -2.42 10.00
CA THR A 122 20.15 -2.93 8.62
C THR A 122 21.50 -2.64 7.98
N LYS A 123 22.06 -1.43 8.20
CA LYS A 123 23.39 -1.05 7.69
C LYS A 123 24.50 -1.90 8.31
N LYS A 124 24.38 -2.23 9.61
CA LYS A 124 25.34 -3.12 10.28
C LYS A 124 25.23 -4.55 9.74
N LEU A 125 24.02 -5.06 9.59
CA LEU A 125 23.77 -6.39 9.03
C LEU A 125 24.28 -6.49 7.59
N PHE A 126 24.01 -5.49 6.75
CA PHE A 126 24.54 -5.40 5.39
C PHE A 126 26.05 -5.56 5.34
N ARG A 127 26.79 -4.88 6.24
CA ARG A 127 28.26 -4.99 6.29
C ARG A 127 28.73 -6.39 6.66
N GLN A 128 28.00 -7.11 7.52
CA GLN A 128 28.33 -8.48 7.89
C GLN A 128 28.07 -9.44 6.72
N VAL A 129 26.91 -9.33 6.08
CA VAL A 129 26.53 -10.11 4.90
C VAL A 129 27.52 -9.88 3.76
N LYS A 130 27.83 -8.61 3.42
CA LYS A 130 28.77 -8.27 2.34
C LYS A 130 30.18 -8.80 2.58
N ARG A 131 30.59 -8.96 3.83
CA ARG A 131 31.91 -9.47 4.22
C ARG A 131 31.92 -11.00 4.43
N ASN A 132 30.83 -11.69 4.13
CA ASN A 132 30.65 -13.14 4.39
C ASN A 132 31.02 -13.54 5.83
N LYS A 133 30.70 -12.69 6.81
CA LYS A 133 31.01 -12.95 8.21
C LYS A 133 29.90 -13.71 8.97
N ILE A 134 28.80 -14.04 8.30
CA ILE A 134 27.71 -14.83 8.88
C ILE A 134 27.89 -16.26 8.41
N ASP A 135 28.10 -17.15 9.36
CA ASP A 135 28.30 -18.59 9.14
C ASP A 135 26.95 -19.32 9.25
N GLU A 136 26.50 -19.91 8.14
CA GLU A 136 25.22 -20.63 8.11
C GLU A 136 25.25 -21.98 8.84
N THR A 137 26.42 -22.46 9.24
CA THR A 137 26.57 -23.70 10.01
C THR A 137 26.31 -23.49 11.50
N GLN A 138 26.28 -22.24 11.97
CA GLN A 138 26.04 -21.85 13.34
C GLN A 138 24.66 -21.16 13.47
N SER A 139 24.18 -20.99 14.73
CA SER A 139 22.93 -20.28 14.98
C SER A 139 22.93 -18.88 14.37
N ILE A 140 22.07 -18.67 13.40
CA ILE A 140 21.87 -17.40 12.70
C ILE A 140 21.27 -16.37 13.66
N LYS A 141 20.35 -16.79 14.52
CA LYS A 141 19.74 -15.97 15.58
C LYS A 141 20.81 -15.33 16.46
N GLU A 142 21.72 -16.12 16.98
CA GLU A 142 22.79 -15.59 17.82
C GLU A 142 23.70 -14.61 17.07
N GLN A 143 24.05 -14.92 15.84
CA GLN A 143 24.90 -14.07 15.01
C GLN A 143 24.22 -12.74 14.72
N ILE A 144 22.95 -12.71 14.31
CA ILE A 144 22.20 -11.48 14.06
C ILE A 144 22.06 -10.66 15.35
N MET A 145 21.77 -11.30 16.48
CA MET A 145 21.70 -10.62 17.77
C MET A 145 23.05 -10.03 18.24
N LYS A 146 24.17 -10.63 17.83
CA LYS A 146 25.51 -10.07 18.07
C LYS A 146 25.80 -8.84 17.20
N VAL A 147 25.22 -8.74 16.01
CA VAL A 147 25.40 -7.57 15.13
C VAL A 147 24.92 -6.29 15.79
N HIS A 148 23.77 -6.34 16.47
CA HIS A 148 23.26 -5.18 17.19
C HIS A 148 22.22 -5.58 18.25
N LYS A 149 22.29 -4.92 19.43
CA LYS A 149 21.40 -5.19 20.58
C LYS A 149 19.89 -5.08 20.28
N ARG A 150 19.50 -4.23 19.33
CA ARG A 150 18.09 -4.06 18.94
C ARG A 150 17.47 -5.30 18.35
N TRP A 151 18.23 -6.20 17.72
CA TRP A 151 17.71 -7.49 17.25
C TRP A 151 17.25 -8.42 18.37
N ARG A 152 17.62 -8.13 19.62
CA ARG A 152 17.16 -8.84 20.83
C ARG A 152 15.84 -8.30 21.37
N ASN A 153 15.31 -7.23 20.82
CA ASN A 153 14.02 -6.66 21.24
C ASN A 153 12.91 -7.16 20.30
N VAL A 154 11.91 -7.82 20.90
CA VAL A 154 10.75 -8.39 20.19
C VAL A 154 10.04 -7.33 19.33
N GLU A 155 9.95 -6.11 19.83
CA GLU A 155 9.29 -4.99 19.11
C GLU A 155 9.89 -4.66 17.73
N TYR A 156 11.09 -5.11 17.41
CA TYR A 156 11.70 -4.94 16.09
C TYR A 156 11.31 -6.06 15.12
N TRP A 157 10.58 -7.07 15.62
CA TRP A 157 10.09 -8.20 14.85
C TRP A 157 8.55 -8.18 14.69
N GLN A 158 7.83 -7.45 15.54
CA GLN A 158 6.40 -7.16 15.43
C GLN A 158 6.11 -6.10 14.38
#